data_1161a352a4c37f9afbf52cf79ee6918d
#
_entry.id   1161a352a4c37f9afbf52cf79ee6918d
#
_cell.length_a   1.000
_cell.length_b   1.000
_cell.length_c   1.000
_cell.angle_alpha   90.00
_cell.angle_beta   90.00
_cell.angle_gamma   90.00
#
_symmetry.space_group_name_H-M   'P 1'
#
loop_
_entity.id
_entity.type
_entity.pdbx_description
1 polymer ?
#
loop_
_entity_poly.entity_id
_entity_poly.type
_entity_poly.pdbx_seq_one_letter_code
_entity_poly.pdbx_strand_id
1 'polypeptide(L)'
;MTRALLISMALAATPLAAMALPVVGDIVGTTPEAATAALKEKGCNVNAFEPEDGKIEAKCTDTATGKPVEIYIDPKTGAVAEIKLED
;
A
#
# COMPACT_ATOMS: atom_id res chain seq x y z
N MET A 1 -2.94 20.17 -44.69
CA MET A 1 -2.91 20.06 -44.33
C MET A 1 -2.90 19.67 -43.21
N THR A 2 -2.85 19.41 -42.82
CA THR A 2 -2.85 19.10 -42.07
C THR A 2 -2.62 18.57 -41.02
N ARG A 3 -2.57 18.43 -40.61
CA ARG A 3 -2.38 18.00 -39.80
C ARG A 3 -2.35 17.43 -38.85
N ALA A 4 -2.39 17.21 -38.41
CA ALA A 4 -2.36 16.73 -37.62
C ALA A 4 -2.20 16.22 -36.61
N LEU A 5 -2.19 15.98 -36.19
CA LEU A 5 -2.03 15.53 -35.38
C LEU A 5 -1.89 14.99 -34.42
N LEU A 6 -1.90 14.85 -33.99
CA LEU A 6 -1.74 14.40 -33.20
C LEU A 6 -1.60 13.84 -32.25
N ILE A 7 -1.61 13.62 -31.86
CA ILE A 7 -1.46 13.16 -31.08
C ILE A 7 -1.43 12.68 -30.12
N SER A 8 -1.47 12.57 -29.77
CA SER A 8 -1.39 12.14 -28.97
C SER A 8 -1.36 11.56 -28.05
N MET A 9 -1.28 11.25 -27.73
CA MET A 9 -1.26 10.68 -26.98
C MET A 9 -1.03 10.27 -26.09
N ALA A 10 -0.90 10.11 -25.67
CA ALA A 10 -0.60 9.69 -24.94
C ALA A 10 -0.70 9.31 -24.02
N LEU A 11 -0.80 9.01 -23.70
CA LEU A 11 -0.82 8.55 -22.98
C LEU A 11 -0.75 7.98 -22.11
N ALA A 12 -0.81 7.86 -21.80
CA ALA A 12 -0.83 7.53 -21.04
C ALA A 12 -0.64 6.59 -20.29
N ALA A 13 -0.19 6.32 -20.09
CA ALA A 13 0.24 5.33 -19.58
C ALA A 13 0.23 5.31 -18.25
N THR A 14 -0.43 5.05 -17.67
CA THR A 14 -0.38 5.05 -16.46
C THR A 14 0.00 3.94 -15.91
N PRO A 15 0.78 3.84 -15.26
CA PRO A 15 1.35 2.80 -14.68
C PRO A 15 0.56 2.29 -13.65
N LEU A 16 -0.23 1.70 -13.92
CA LEU A 16 -0.91 1.15 -12.98
C LEU A 16 -0.21 0.41 -12.17
N ALA A 17 0.68 -0.02 -12.49
CA ALA A 17 1.33 -0.94 -11.78
C ALA A 17 1.83 -0.38 -10.66
N ALA A 18 1.92 0.68 -10.55
CA ALA A 18 2.56 1.13 -9.54
C ALA A 18 1.99 0.89 -8.27
N MET A 19 1.52 -0.10 -7.91
CA MET A 19 1.09 -0.30 -6.63
C MET A 19 2.22 -0.66 -5.85
N ALA A 20 3.06 0.18 -5.45
CA ALA A 20 4.16 -0.16 -4.59
C ALA A 20 3.65 -0.38 -3.20
N LEU A 21 4.23 -1.25 -2.45
CA LEU A 21 3.90 -1.45 -1.06
C LEU A 21 4.10 -0.15 -0.29
N PRO A 22 3.50 -0.02 0.87
CA PRO A 22 3.72 1.17 1.69
C PRO A 22 5.16 1.24 2.13
N VAL A 23 5.58 2.41 2.57
CA VAL A 23 6.93 2.61 3.10
C VAL A 23 6.83 3.17 4.51
N VAL A 24 7.89 3.04 5.27
CA VAL A 24 7.93 3.55 6.63
C VAL A 24 7.65 5.05 6.57
N GLY A 25 6.77 5.49 7.43
CA GLY A 25 6.34 6.89 7.48
C GLY A 25 5.02 7.17 6.80
N ASP A 26 4.54 6.26 5.97
CA ASP A 26 3.23 6.44 5.35
C ASP A 26 2.17 6.43 6.42
N ILE A 27 1.17 7.28 6.30
CA ILE A 27 0.06 7.31 7.25
C ILE A 27 -1.06 6.47 6.68
N VAL A 28 -1.42 5.43 7.41
CA VAL A 28 -2.49 4.55 6.97
C VAL A 28 -3.74 4.71 7.82
N GLY A 29 -3.62 5.40 8.95
CA GLY A 29 -4.78 5.65 9.80
C GLY A 29 -4.73 4.88 11.09
N THR A 30 -5.60 5.27 12.02
CA THR A 30 -5.60 4.70 13.36
C THR A 30 -6.78 3.77 13.63
N THR A 31 -7.58 3.46 12.63
CA THR A 31 -8.67 2.50 12.77
C THR A 31 -8.45 1.35 11.80
N PRO A 32 -8.99 0.17 12.11
CA PRO A 32 -8.84 -0.96 11.20
C PRO A 32 -9.43 -0.68 9.82
N GLU A 33 -10.55 0.04 9.77
CA GLU A 33 -11.17 0.33 8.48
C GLU A 33 -10.30 1.25 7.64
N ALA A 34 -9.76 2.30 8.24
CA ALA A 34 -8.93 3.24 7.50
C ALA A 34 -7.64 2.56 7.05
N ALA A 35 -7.02 1.78 7.94
CA ALA A 35 -5.77 1.11 7.61
C ALA A 35 -5.97 0.07 6.52
N THR A 36 -7.07 -0.69 6.58
CA THR A 36 -7.37 -1.68 5.56
C THR A 36 -7.49 -1.03 4.19
N ALA A 37 -8.21 0.09 4.12
CA ALA A 37 -8.40 0.77 2.84
C ALA A 37 -7.10 1.36 2.31
N ALA A 38 -6.34 2.01 3.19
CA ALA A 38 -5.09 2.64 2.77
C ALA A 38 -4.06 1.61 2.33
N LEU A 39 -3.97 0.50 3.05
CA LEU A 39 -3.01 -0.54 2.70
C LEU A 39 -3.42 -1.22 1.40
N LYS A 40 -4.72 -1.40 1.19
CA LYS A 40 -5.17 -2.03 -0.04
C LYS A 40 -4.79 -1.18 -1.25
N GLU A 41 -4.88 0.14 -1.12
CA GLU A 41 -4.50 1.00 -2.23
C GLU A 41 -3.01 0.91 -2.52
N LYS A 42 -2.23 0.43 -1.59
CA LYS A 42 -0.80 0.27 -1.80
C LYS A 42 -0.42 -1.18 -2.03
N GLY A 43 -1.36 -1.98 -2.47
CA GLY A 43 -1.04 -3.35 -2.86
C GLY A 43 -0.89 -4.32 -1.70
N CYS A 44 -1.35 -3.95 -0.51
CA CYS A 44 -1.25 -4.79 0.67
C CYS A 44 -2.65 -5.17 1.13
N ASN A 45 -3.05 -6.38 0.84
CA ASN A 45 -4.39 -6.82 1.15
C ASN A 45 -4.40 -7.40 2.55
N VAL A 46 -5.04 -6.71 3.49
CA VAL A 46 -4.96 -7.09 4.91
C VAL A 46 -5.77 -8.34 5.19
N ASN A 47 -5.16 -9.29 5.86
CA ASN A 47 -5.83 -10.52 6.28
C ASN A 47 -6.19 -10.48 7.76
N ALA A 48 -5.39 -9.80 8.56
CA ALA A 48 -5.63 -9.75 10.00
C ALA A 48 -4.81 -8.62 10.62
N PHE A 49 -5.26 -8.16 11.77
CA PHE A 49 -4.50 -7.20 12.57
C PHE A 49 -4.22 -7.85 13.91
N GLU A 50 -3.05 -7.63 14.45
CA GLU A 50 -2.69 -8.15 15.77
C GLU A 50 -1.88 -7.13 16.54
N PRO A 51 -2.06 -7.03 17.85
CA PRO A 51 -1.19 -6.14 18.64
C PRO A 51 0.18 -6.79 18.76
N GLU A 52 1.22 -5.95 18.72
CA GLU A 52 2.56 -6.45 18.77
C GLU A 52 3.50 -5.40 19.37
N ASP A 53 3.92 -5.59 20.58
CA ASP A 53 4.87 -4.69 21.24
C ASP A 53 4.50 -3.21 21.11
N GLY A 54 3.26 -2.87 21.45
CA GLY A 54 2.82 -1.50 21.43
C GLY A 54 2.48 -0.96 20.06
N LYS A 55 2.57 -1.80 19.04
CA LYS A 55 2.18 -1.43 17.70
C LYS A 55 1.07 -2.34 17.22
N ILE A 56 0.49 -2.04 16.11
CA ILE A 56 -0.50 -2.92 15.49
C ILE A 56 0.16 -3.52 14.26
N GLU A 57 0.17 -4.83 14.21
CA GLU A 57 0.73 -5.52 13.05
C GLU A 57 -0.39 -5.82 12.08
N ALA A 58 -0.29 -5.35 10.86
CA ALA A 58 -1.22 -5.71 9.81
C ALA A 58 -0.58 -6.82 8.99
N LYS A 59 -1.21 -7.97 8.96
CA LYS A 59 -0.72 -9.08 8.17
C LYS A 59 -1.38 -9.00 6.82
N CYS A 60 -0.58 -8.78 5.80
CA CYS A 60 -1.08 -8.55 4.46
C CYS A 60 -0.56 -9.59 3.48
N THR A 61 -1.23 -9.66 2.34
CA THR A 61 -0.71 -10.36 1.18
C THR A 61 -0.37 -9.29 0.15
N ASP A 62 0.86 -9.29 -0.34
CA ASP A 62 1.27 -8.38 -1.41
C ASP A 62 0.54 -8.83 -2.66
N THR A 63 -0.30 -7.99 -3.22
CA THR A 63 -1.13 -8.40 -4.35
C THR A 63 -0.32 -8.59 -5.62
N ALA A 64 0.87 -8.02 -5.70
CA ALA A 64 1.71 -8.17 -6.87
C ALA A 64 2.45 -9.50 -6.88
N THR A 65 2.82 -10.03 -5.72
CA THR A 65 3.63 -11.24 -5.65
C THR A 65 2.92 -12.42 -4.99
N GLY A 66 1.83 -12.14 -4.26
CA GLY A 66 1.14 -13.17 -3.50
C GLY A 66 1.86 -13.53 -2.20
N LYS A 67 2.89 -12.81 -1.82
CA LYS A 67 3.67 -13.14 -0.64
C LYS A 67 3.20 -12.40 0.58
N PRO A 68 3.42 -12.96 1.77
CA PRO A 68 3.02 -12.28 3.00
C PRO A 68 3.91 -11.11 3.33
N VAL A 69 3.30 -10.08 3.91
CA VAL A 69 4.01 -8.87 4.32
C VAL A 69 3.43 -8.49 5.68
N GLU A 70 4.28 -8.08 6.60
CA GLU A 70 3.84 -7.61 7.90
C GLU A 70 4.12 -6.12 7.99
N ILE A 71 3.09 -5.32 8.25
CA ILE A 71 3.20 -3.88 8.35
C ILE A 71 2.92 -3.50 9.79
N TYR A 72 3.89 -2.88 10.45
CA TYR A 72 3.74 -2.47 11.84
C TYR A 72 3.35 -1.01 11.89
N ILE A 73 2.25 -0.69 12.55
CA ILE A 73 1.65 0.63 12.55
C ILE A 73 1.65 1.18 13.97
N ASP A 74 2.06 2.45 14.10
CA ASP A 74 1.98 3.13 15.36
C ASP A 74 0.50 3.47 15.61
N PRO A 75 -0.11 2.94 16.66
CA PRO A 75 -1.55 3.15 16.88
C PRO A 75 -1.91 4.59 17.25
N LYS A 76 -0.95 5.40 17.64
CA LYS A 76 -1.25 6.76 17.99
C LYS A 76 -1.26 7.68 16.79
N THR A 77 -0.40 7.44 15.85
CA THR A 77 -0.27 8.32 14.69
C THR A 77 -0.81 7.71 13.42
N GLY A 78 -0.94 6.41 13.37
CA GLY A 78 -1.34 5.72 12.15
C GLY A 78 -0.22 5.59 11.16
N ALA A 79 1.02 5.85 11.58
CA ALA A 79 2.15 5.80 10.66
C ALA A 79 2.76 4.41 10.60
N VAL A 80 3.20 4.01 9.45
CA VAL A 80 3.92 2.74 9.29
C VAL A 80 5.29 2.89 9.95
N ALA A 81 5.56 2.04 10.93
CA ALA A 81 6.82 2.09 11.69
C ALA A 81 7.83 1.08 11.20
N GLU A 82 7.38 -0.04 10.65
CA GLU A 82 8.29 -1.09 10.22
C GLU A 82 7.59 -1.98 9.22
N ILE A 83 8.33 -2.56 8.30
CA ILE A 83 7.79 -3.46 7.30
C ILE A 83 8.68 -4.69 7.26
N LYS A 84 8.09 -5.87 7.34
CA LYS A 84 8.83 -7.11 7.20
C LYS A 84 8.28 -7.86 6.01
N LEU A 85 9.14 -8.16 5.08
CA LEU A 85 8.77 -8.94 3.92
C LEU A 85 9.16 -10.38 4.19
N GLU A 86 8.30 -11.29 3.77
CA GLU A 86 8.61 -12.69 3.98
C GLU A 86 8.70 -13.41 2.66
N ASP A 87 9.52 -14.40 2.62
CA ASP A 87 9.72 -15.15 1.40
C ASP A 87 8.75 -16.30 1.24
#